data_b0692c862da3a7b7e64334ddbf4a829a
#
_entry.id   b0692c862da3a7b7e64334ddbf4a829a
#
_cell.length_a   1.000
_cell.length_b   1.000
_cell.length_c   1.000
_cell.angle_alpha   90.00
_cell.angle_beta   90.00
_cell.angle_gamma   90.00
#
_symmetry.space_group_name_H-M   'P 1'
#
loop_
_entity.id
_entity.type
_entity.pdbx_description
1 polymer ?
#
loop_
_entity_poly.entity_id
_entity_poly.type
_entity_poly.pdbx_seq_one_letter_code
_entity_poly.pdbx_strand_id
1 'polypeptide(L)'
;SDVLAVGGNTEEEQQTYYQIIKTNSDLLLRLINDILDLSRLEANRVTLTWEECDVVQLCRQVVASVSVSRQSGNQFLFVSDYESFRMTTDIQRMQQVIINLMSNADKFTRKGQITLEFSVNEETEMAVFSVTDTGCGIPKEKQKLVFERFEKLNEYAQGTGLGLSICKLIVHKWKGDIWIDSEYTGGA
;
A
#
# COMPACT_ATOMS: atom_id res chain seq x y z
N SER A 1 21.99 16.22 -11.22
CA SER A 1 22.69 15.97 -12.50
C SER A 1 23.99 16.76 -12.62
N ASP A 2 24.10 17.93 -12.01
CA ASP A 2 25.28 18.79 -12.12
C ASP A 2 26.54 18.19 -11.44
N VAL A 3 26.38 17.34 -10.44
CA VAL A 3 27.48 16.69 -9.70
C VAL A 3 28.18 15.62 -10.57
N LEU A 4 27.46 14.97 -11.50
CA LEU A 4 28.04 14.00 -12.44
C LEU A 4 28.80 14.66 -13.60
N ALA A 5 28.57 15.95 -13.84
CA ALA A 5 29.24 16.70 -14.91
C ALA A 5 30.63 17.23 -14.49
N VAL A 6 30.96 17.23 -13.20
CA VAL A 6 32.29 17.63 -12.69
C VAL A 6 33.17 16.37 -12.68
N GLY A 7 34.05 16.25 -13.70
CA GLY A 7 34.96 15.11 -13.82
C GLY A 7 35.89 14.99 -12.61
N GLY A 8 35.91 13.79 -12.00
CA GLY A 8 36.74 13.45 -10.84
C GLY A 8 36.11 12.51 -9.82
N ASN A 9 34.82 12.13 -10.01
CA ASN A 9 34.16 11.21 -9.08
C ASN A 9 34.70 9.77 -9.25
N THR A 10 34.90 9.10 -8.12
CA THR A 10 35.20 7.66 -8.10
C THR A 10 34.02 6.84 -8.64
N GLU A 11 34.26 5.60 -9.09
CA GLU A 11 33.19 4.71 -9.55
C GLU A 11 32.11 4.50 -8.45
N GLU A 12 32.51 4.42 -7.18
CA GLU A 12 31.59 4.29 -6.04
C GLU A 12 30.71 5.54 -5.87
N GLU A 13 31.27 6.73 -6.02
CA GLU A 13 30.52 7.98 -5.96
C GLU A 13 29.52 8.10 -7.12
N GLN A 14 29.93 7.73 -8.34
CA GLN A 14 29.05 7.69 -9.50
C GLN A 14 27.89 6.72 -9.28
N GLN A 15 28.15 5.51 -8.77
CA GLN A 15 27.14 4.52 -8.45
C GLN A 15 26.15 5.04 -7.41
N THR A 16 26.65 5.73 -6.38
CA THR A 16 25.83 6.35 -5.33
C THR A 16 24.92 7.43 -5.93
N TYR A 17 25.45 8.30 -6.77
CA TYR A 17 24.65 9.34 -7.44
C TYR A 17 23.59 8.76 -8.38
N TYR A 18 23.94 7.73 -9.16
CA TYR A 18 22.95 7.02 -9.98
C TYR A 18 21.81 6.44 -9.14
N GLN A 19 22.12 5.83 -8.00
CA GLN A 19 21.09 5.27 -7.12
C GLN A 19 20.21 6.37 -6.53
N ILE A 20 20.78 7.49 -6.12
CA ILE A 20 20.03 8.66 -5.61
C ILE A 20 19.11 9.21 -6.70
N ILE A 21 19.63 9.44 -7.93
CA ILE A 21 18.83 9.94 -9.06
C ILE A 21 17.69 8.98 -9.37
N LYS A 22 17.97 7.68 -9.47
CA LYS A 22 16.97 6.65 -9.73
C LYS A 22 15.86 6.66 -8.67
N THR A 23 16.24 6.62 -7.40
CA THR A 23 15.29 6.61 -6.27
C THR A 23 14.40 7.86 -6.27
N ASN A 24 14.97 9.04 -6.51
CA ASN A 24 14.18 10.28 -6.58
C ASN A 24 13.30 10.35 -7.82
N SER A 25 13.76 9.85 -8.97
CA SER A 25 12.96 9.77 -10.20
C SER A 25 11.76 8.83 -10.03
N ASP A 26 11.97 7.66 -9.42
CA ASP A 26 10.91 6.69 -9.13
C ASP A 26 9.89 7.27 -8.13
N LEU A 27 10.36 8.02 -7.12
CA LEU A 27 9.49 8.72 -6.18
C LEU A 27 8.64 9.80 -6.88
N LEU A 28 9.25 10.60 -7.75
CA LEU A 28 8.57 11.65 -8.51
C LEU A 28 7.50 11.08 -9.44
N LEU A 29 7.83 10.03 -10.19
CA LEU A 29 6.88 9.33 -11.06
C LEU A 29 5.70 8.78 -10.28
N ARG A 30 5.97 8.17 -9.11
CA ARG A 30 4.92 7.67 -8.22
C ARG A 30 4.03 8.81 -7.72
N LEU A 31 4.60 9.93 -7.30
CA LEU A 31 3.87 11.10 -6.83
C LEU A 31 2.97 11.69 -7.93
N ILE A 32 3.47 11.80 -9.17
CA ILE A 32 2.68 12.26 -10.31
C ILE A 32 1.50 11.32 -10.56
N ASN A 33 1.74 10.01 -10.58
CA ASN A 33 0.68 9.02 -10.78
C ASN A 33 -0.36 9.05 -9.65
N ASP A 34 0.07 9.17 -8.39
CA ASP A 34 -0.81 9.29 -7.23
C ASP A 34 -1.70 10.54 -7.34
N ILE A 35 -1.14 11.70 -7.77
CA ILE A 35 -1.91 12.95 -7.95
C ILE A 35 -2.91 12.81 -9.09
N LEU A 36 -2.52 12.21 -10.22
CA LEU A 36 -3.42 11.98 -11.34
C LEU A 36 -4.56 11.02 -10.97
N ASP A 37 -4.26 9.95 -10.25
CA ASP A 37 -5.26 9.00 -9.74
C ASP A 37 -6.22 9.70 -8.77
N LEU A 38 -5.68 10.44 -7.82
CA LEU A 38 -6.47 11.22 -6.86
C LEU A 38 -7.43 12.18 -7.59
N SER A 39 -6.90 12.98 -8.51
CA SER A 39 -7.70 13.93 -9.30
C SER A 39 -8.83 13.26 -10.10
N ARG A 40 -8.55 12.11 -10.71
CA ARG A 40 -9.55 11.33 -11.47
C ARG A 40 -10.62 10.74 -10.54
N LEU A 41 -10.22 10.19 -9.40
CA LEU A 41 -11.12 9.61 -8.40
C LEU A 41 -12.07 10.66 -7.82
N GLU A 42 -11.56 11.86 -7.49
CA GLU A 42 -12.34 12.96 -6.96
C GLU A 42 -13.30 13.57 -7.98
N ALA A 43 -12.83 13.76 -9.20
CA ALA A 43 -13.68 14.26 -10.29
C ALA A 43 -14.77 13.25 -10.70
N ASN A 44 -14.85 12.10 -10.01
CA ASN A 44 -15.76 11.00 -10.35
C ASN A 44 -15.61 10.49 -11.80
N ARG A 45 -14.40 10.68 -12.38
CA ARG A 45 -14.06 10.30 -13.76
C ARG A 45 -13.49 8.90 -13.88
N VAL A 46 -13.29 8.20 -12.75
CA VAL A 46 -12.87 6.80 -12.76
C VAL A 46 -14.10 5.92 -12.90
N THR A 47 -14.20 5.20 -14.00
CA THR A 47 -15.14 4.11 -14.20
C THR A 47 -14.51 2.85 -13.65
N LEU A 48 -15.17 2.18 -12.71
CA LEU A 48 -14.74 0.89 -12.22
C LEU A 48 -15.01 -0.18 -13.28
N THR A 49 -14.03 -1.04 -13.49
CA THR A 49 -14.14 -2.20 -14.37
C THR A 49 -14.50 -3.41 -13.53
N TRP A 50 -15.78 -3.79 -13.54
CA TRP A 50 -16.28 -4.89 -12.74
C TRP A 50 -16.03 -6.23 -13.45
N GLU A 51 -15.26 -7.09 -12.81
CA GLU A 51 -14.89 -8.42 -13.30
C GLU A 51 -15.09 -9.46 -12.20
N GLU A 52 -15.52 -10.66 -12.58
CA GLU A 52 -15.57 -11.79 -11.66
C GLU A 52 -14.16 -12.35 -11.45
N CYS A 53 -13.73 -12.48 -10.20
CA CYS A 53 -12.45 -13.07 -9.89
C CYS A 53 -12.51 -13.94 -8.61
N ASP A 54 -11.55 -14.84 -8.48
CA ASP A 54 -11.25 -15.51 -7.22
C ASP A 54 -10.34 -14.60 -6.39
N VAL A 55 -10.93 -13.96 -5.38
CA VAL A 55 -10.23 -12.98 -4.54
C VAL A 55 -9.17 -13.63 -3.64
N VAL A 56 -9.36 -14.88 -3.24
CA VAL A 56 -8.37 -15.64 -2.44
C VAL A 56 -7.11 -15.87 -3.27
N GLN A 57 -7.28 -16.28 -4.52
CA GLN A 57 -6.16 -16.45 -5.46
C GLN A 57 -5.48 -15.11 -5.76
N LEU A 58 -6.25 -14.04 -5.96
CA LEU A 58 -5.74 -12.70 -6.17
C LEU A 58 -4.86 -12.23 -4.99
N CYS A 59 -5.34 -12.40 -3.75
CA CYS A 59 -4.59 -12.06 -2.55
C CYS A 59 -3.28 -12.85 -2.44
N ARG A 60 -3.30 -14.17 -2.70
CA ARG A 60 -2.10 -15.02 -2.72
C ARG A 60 -1.06 -14.50 -3.73
N GLN A 61 -1.50 -14.14 -4.94
CA GLN A 61 -0.63 -13.59 -5.99
C GLN A 61 -0.02 -12.25 -5.59
N VAL A 62 -0.81 -11.35 -5.00
CA VAL A 62 -0.32 -10.04 -4.54
C VAL A 62 0.72 -10.21 -3.43
N VAL A 63 0.43 -11.04 -2.42
CA VAL A 63 1.38 -11.32 -1.32
C VAL A 63 2.68 -11.88 -1.86
N ALA A 64 2.63 -12.86 -2.77
CA ALA A 64 3.82 -13.44 -3.39
C ALA A 64 4.62 -12.38 -4.17
N SER A 65 3.95 -11.53 -4.95
CA SER A 65 4.59 -10.46 -5.72
C SER A 65 5.28 -9.43 -4.81
N VAL A 66 4.60 -8.99 -3.75
CA VAL A 66 5.16 -8.02 -2.79
C VAL A 66 6.36 -8.64 -2.06
N SER A 67 6.26 -9.89 -1.62
CA SER A 67 7.35 -10.60 -0.93
C SER A 67 8.63 -10.67 -1.77
N VAL A 68 8.51 -10.97 -3.07
CA VAL A 68 9.66 -11.03 -3.98
C VAL A 68 10.24 -9.65 -4.28
N SER A 69 9.39 -8.63 -4.42
CA SER A 69 9.82 -7.27 -4.79
C SER A 69 10.46 -6.50 -3.63
N ARG A 70 10.27 -6.95 -2.39
CA ARG A 70 10.76 -6.29 -1.17
C ARG A 70 11.95 -7.04 -0.58
N GLN A 71 13.03 -6.32 -0.31
CA GLN A 71 14.24 -6.85 0.33
C GLN A 71 14.33 -6.41 1.80
N SER A 72 13.19 -6.17 2.44
CA SER A 72 13.12 -5.68 3.82
C SER A 72 13.50 -6.72 4.87
N GLY A 73 13.46 -8.02 4.49
CA GLY A 73 13.66 -9.13 5.43
C GLY A 73 12.43 -9.42 6.30
N ASN A 74 11.29 -8.76 6.02
CA ASN A 74 10.02 -9.05 6.66
C ASN A 74 9.37 -10.29 6.07
N GLN A 75 8.61 -11.02 6.91
CA GLN A 75 7.81 -12.16 6.48
C GLN A 75 6.44 -11.68 6.02
N PHE A 76 6.02 -12.11 4.82
CA PHE A 76 4.70 -11.81 4.28
C PHE A 76 3.84 -13.06 4.29
N LEU A 77 2.66 -12.97 4.88
CA LEU A 77 1.71 -14.07 5.02
C LEU A 77 0.36 -13.70 4.41
N PHE A 78 -0.35 -14.72 3.94
CA PHE A 78 -1.76 -14.63 3.59
C PHE A 78 -2.55 -15.66 4.41
N VAL A 79 -3.63 -15.21 5.03
CA VAL A 79 -4.53 -16.03 5.86
C VAL A 79 -5.95 -15.89 5.32
N SER A 80 -6.65 -17.01 5.21
CA SER A 80 -8.08 -17.06 4.91
C SER A 80 -8.62 -18.45 5.25
N ASP A 81 -9.84 -18.52 5.74
CA ASP A 81 -10.59 -19.76 5.93
C ASP A 81 -11.16 -20.31 4.62
N TYR A 82 -11.08 -19.53 3.54
CA TYR A 82 -11.58 -19.91 2.22
C TYR A 82 -10.43 -20.43 1.34
N GLU A 83 -10.63 -21.55 0.67
CA GLU A 83 -9.73 -22.02 -0.37
C GLU A 83 -9.89 -21.20 -1.66
N SER A 84 -11.13 -20.79 -1.97
CA SER A 84 -11.54 -19.99 -3.12
C SER A 84 -12.76 -19.17 -2.74
N PHE A 85 -12.83 -17.92 -3.19
CA PHE A 85 -14.00 -17.06 -3.01
C PHE A 85 -14.18 -16.18 -4.23
N ARG A 86 -15.29 -16.40 -4.95
CA ARG A 86 -15.62 -15.62 -6.15
C ARG A 86 -16.43 -14.38 -5.80
N MET A 87 -15.98 -13.24 -6.28
CA MET A 87 -16.70 -11.98 -6.19
C MET A 87 -16.48 -11.12 -7.42
N THR A 88 -17.37 -10.16 -7.64
CA THR A 88 -17.24 -9.16 -8.70
C THR A 88 -16.60 -7.91 -8.14
N THR A 89 -15.45 -7.51 -8.69
CA THR A 89 -14.71 -6.32 -8.26
C THR A 89 -13.89 -5.74 -9.40
N ASP A 90 -13.30 -4.56 -9.20
CA ASP A 90 -12.24 -4.03 -10.06
C ASP A 90 -10.89 -4.61 -9.57
N ILE A 91 -10.37 -5.58 -10.33
CA ILE A 91 -9.16 -6.33 -9.96
C ILE A 91 -7.95 -5.40 -9.80
N GLN A 92 -7.78 -4.44 -10.73
CA GLN A 92 -6.64 -3.52 -10.70
C GLN A 92 -6.69 -2.61 -9.47
N ARG A 93 -7.87 -2.08 -9.15
CA ARG A 93 -8.06 -1.22 -7.98
C ARG A 93 -7.93 -2.00 -6.68
N MET A 94 -8.40 -3.25 -6.64
CA MET A 94 -8.20 -4.12 -5.48
C MET A 94 -6.72 -4.41 -5.24
N GLN A 95 -5.98 -4.77 -6.27
CA GLN A 95 -4.53 -4.94 -6.18
C GLN A 95 -3.84 -3.66 -5.69
N GLN A 96 -4.23 -2.50 -6.21
CA GLN A 96 -3.69 -1.21 -5.80
C GLN A 96 -3.90 -0.95 -4.30
N VAL A 97 -5.10 -1.20 -3.78
CA VAL A 97 -5.41 -1.03 -2.34
C VAL A 97 -4.54 -1.96 -1.51
N ILE A 98 -4.53 -3.26 -1.82
CA ILE A 98 -3.77 -4.27 -1.06
C ILE A 98 -2.27 -3.95 -1.08
N ILE A 99 -1.70 -3.63 -2.26
CA ILE A 99 -0.28 -3.29 -2.40
C ILE A 99 0.07 -2.03 -1.59
N ASN A 100 -0.80 -1.01 -1.59
CA ASN A 100 -0.58 0.20 -0.80
C ASN A 100 -0.56 -0.09 0.71
N LEU A 101 -1.51 -0.90 1.20
CA LEU A 101 -1.56 -1.28 2.61
C LEU A 101 -0.33 -2.10 3.01
N MET A 102 -0.01 -3.16 2.26
CA MET A 102 1.15 -4.01 2.54
C MET A 102 2.47 -3.26 2.42
N SER A 103 2.58 -2.33 1.48
CA SER A 103 3.76 -1.47 1.30
C SER A 103 3.96 -0.51 2.47
N ASN A 104 2.87 0.00 3.04
CA ASN A 104 2.93 0.80 4.27
C ASN A 104 3.34 -0.05 5.47
N ALA A 105 2.75 -1.22 5.64
CA ALA A 105 3.11 -2.16 6.68
C ALA A 105 4.61 -2.52 6.62
N ASP A 106 5.14 -2.84 5.44
CA ASP A 106 6.55 -3.16 5.23
C ASP A 106 7.48 -1.98 5.59
N LYS A 107 7.09 -0.77 5.22
CA LYS A 107 7.85 0.45 5.49
C LYS A 107 7.99 0.73 7.00
N PHE A 108 6.97 0.41 7.80
CA PHE A 108 6.95 0.71 9.23
C PHE A 108 7.29 -0.50 10.10
N THR A 109 7.56 -1.66 9.49
CA THR A 109 8.07 -2.87 10.15
C THR A 109 9.55 -3.04 9.83
N ARG A 110 10.42 -2.92 10.83
CA ARG A 110 11.89 -3.08 10.61
C ARG A 110 12.29 -4.53 10.36
N LYS A 111 11.78 -5.43 11.17
CA LYS A 111 11.97 -6.88 11.07
C LYS A 111 10.83 -7.55 11.80
N GLY A 112 9.95 -8.21 11.05
CA GLY A 112 8.75 -8.79 11.63
C GLY A 112 7.89 -9.47 10.57
N GLN A 113 6.57 -9.43 10.82
CA GLN A 113 5.58 -10.11 10.01
C GLN A 113 4.52 -9.11 9.53
N ILE A 114 4.09 -9.31 8.28
CA ILE A 114 3.00 -8.58 7.66
C ILE A 114 2.01 -9.62 7.15
N THR A 115 0.78 -9.54 7.62
CA THR A 115 -0.26 -10.51 7.29
C THR A 115 -1.39 -9.82 6.54
N LEU A 116 -1.72 -10.31 5.35
CA LEU A 116 -2.97 -10.03 4.68
C LEU A 116 -3.96 -11.12 5.06
N GLU A 117 -5.13 -10.74 5.55
CA GLU A 117 -6.21 -11.68 5.85
C GLU A 117 -7.44 -11.33 5.03
N PHE A 118 -8.13 -12.36 4.55
CA PHE A 118 -9.43 -12.27 3.90
C PHE A 118 -10.45 -13.08 4.67
N SER A 119 -11.56 -12.44 5.03
CA SER A 119 -12.72 -13.09 5.66
C SER A 119 -14.03 -12.49 5.13
N VAL A 120 -15.15 -13.10 5.48
CA VAL A 120 -16.49 -12.56 5.21
C VAL A 120 -17.19 -12.37 6.55
N ASN A 121 -17.69 -11.17 6.76
CA ASN A 121 -18.54 -10.92 7.93
C ASN A 121 -19.92 -11.54 7.68
N GLU A 122 -20.27 -12.57 8.46
CA GLU A 122 -21.51 -13.34 8.29
C GLU A 122 -22.80 -12.54 8.52
N GLU A 123 -22.72 -11.50 9.38
CA GLU A 123 -23.91 -10.68 9.69
C GLU A 123 -24.22 -9.67 8.59
N THR A 124 -23.18 -9.10 7.96
CA THR A 124 -23.32 -8.04 6.94
C THR A 124 -23.11 -8.55 5.53
N GLU A 125 -22.67 -9.80 5.36
CA GLU A 125 -22.23 -10.39 4.08
C GLU A 125 -21.13 -9.59 3.37
N MET A 126 -20.38 -8.79 4.13
CA MET A 126 -19.32 -7.95 3.59
C MET A 126 -17.99 -8.72 3.55
N ALA A 127 -17.30 -8.60 2.43
CA ALA A 127 -15.92 -9.04 2.30
C ALA A 127 -15.00 -8.12 3.11
N VAL A 128 -14.20 -8.69 3.99
CA VAL A 128 -13.27 -7.96 4.87
C VAL A 128 -11.83 -8.35 4.50
N PHE A 129 -11.02 -7.34 4.27
CA PHE A 129 -9.58 -7.47 4.04
C PHE A 129 -8.86 -6.74 5.16
N SER A 130 -8.03 -7.42 5.92
CA SER A 130 -7.18 -6.78 6.92
C SER A 130 -5.71 -6.95 6.58
N VAL A 131 -4.93 -5.91 6.82
CA VAL A 131 -3.47 -5.96 6.77
C VAL A 131 -2.96 -5.62 8.15
N THR A 132 -2.29 -6.56 8.79
CA THR A 132 -1.66 -6.37 10.10
C THR A 132 -0.15 -6.47 9.98
N ASP A 133 0.55 -5.70 10.78
CA ASP A 133 2.01 -5.70 10.88
C ASP A 133 2.47 -5.75 12.34
N THR A 134 3.72 -6.12 12.55
CA THR A 134 4.36 -6.13 13.87
C THR A 134 5.33 -4.96 14.04
N GLY A 135 5.03 -3.83 13.40
CA GLY A 135 5.87 -2.64 13.39
C GLY A 135 5.63 -1.69 14.55
N CYS A 136 5.85 -0.41 14.33
CA CYS A 136 5.77 0.62 15.36
C CYS A 136 4.33 1.01 15.75
N GLY A 137 3.32 0.53 15.03
CA GLY A 137 1.93 0.89 15.23
C GLY A 137 1.58 2.32 14.85
N ILE A 138 0.31 2.68 15.02
CA ILE A 138 -0.24 4.00 14.73
C ILE A 138 -0.79 4.62 16.02
N PRO A 139 -0.21 5.74 16.52
CA PRO A 139 -0.71 6.43 17.70
C PRO A 139 -2.20 6.78 17.57
N LYS A 140 -2.98 6.59 18.64
CA LYS A 140 -4.44 6.78 18.63
C LYS A 140 -4.89 8.12 18.07
N GLU A 141 -4.16 9.19 18.42
CA GLU A 141 -4.42 10.55 17.96
C GLU A 141 -4.21 10.72 16.45
N LYS A 142 -3.40 9.85 15.82
CA LYS A 142 -3.11 9.87 14.37
C LYS A 142 -3.97 8.93 13.55
N GLN A 143 -4.66 7.95 14.18
CA GLN A 143 -5.44 6.93 13.45
C GLN A 143 -6.51 7.52 12.53
N LYS A 144 -7.13 8.64 12.89
CA LYS A 144 -8.12 9.33 12.04
C LYS A 144 -7.45 10.13 10.91
N LEU A 145 -6.21 10.55 11.11
CA LEU A 145 -5.49 11.42 10.19
C LEU A 145 -4.74 10.65 9.10
N VAL A 146 -4.42 9.36 9.31
CA VAL A 146 -3.62 8.57 8.36
C VAL A 146 -4.26 8.43 6.97
N PHE A 147 -5.59 8.61 6.88
CA PHE A 147 -6.32 8.60 5.61
C PHE A 147 -6.46 9.98 4.97
N GLU A 148 -5.99 11.03 5.64
CA GLU A 148 -5.97 12.37 5.07
C GLU A 148 -4.78 12.52 4.11
N ARG A 149 -4.89 13.49 3.18
CA ARG A 149 -3.89 13.69 2.13
C ARG A 149 -2.62 14.31 2.70
N PHE A 150 -1.49 13.85 2.19
CA PHE A 150 -0.15 14.31 2.56
C PHE A 150 0.21 14.11 4.03
N GLU A 151 -0.65 13.43 4.78
CA GLU A 151 -0.36 13.09 6.17
C GLU A 151 0.71 12.01 6.25
N LYS A 152 1.66 12.21 7.16
CA LYS A 152 2.74 11.29 7.46
C LYS A 152 2.87 11.13 8.97
N LEU A 153 3.04 9.91 9.43
CA LEU A 153 3.31 9.63 10.85
C LEU A 153 4.63 10.26 11.31
N ASN A 154 5.60 10.34 10.39
CA ASN A 154 6.91 10.94 10.59
C ASN A 154 7.30 11.72 9.32
N GLU A 155 7.77 12.96 9.46
CA GLU A 155 8.21 13.82 8.35
C GLU A 155 9.35 13.21 7.54
N TYR A 156 10.22 12.41 8.19
CA TYR A 156 11.32 11.71 7.52
C TYR A 156 10.91 10.39 6.83
N ALA A 157 9.65 9.96 7.00
CA ALA A 157 9.18 8.74 6.37
C ALA A 157 9.08 8.92 4.85
N GLN A 158 9.78 8.07 4.10
CA GLN A 158 9.70 8.05 2.64
C GLN A 158 8.25 7.78 2.17
N GLY A 159 7.82 8.46 1.11
CA GLY A 159 6.52 8.26 0.48
C GLY A 159 5.77 9.57 0.23
N THR A 160 4.71 9.48 -0.56
CA THR A 160 3.93 10.62 -1.04
C THR A 160 2.92 11.16 -0.01
N GLY A 161 2.50 10.31 0.94
CA GLY A 161 1.38 10.61 1.85
C GLY A 161 0.01 10.53 1.18
N LEU A 162 -0.08 9.98 -0.05
CA LEU A 162 -1.32 9.88 -0.80
C LEU A 162 -1.90 8.45 -0.84
N GLY A 163 -1.08 7.42 -0.57
CA GLY A 163 -1.50 6.02 -0.74
C GLY A 163 -2.76 5.66 0.04
N LEU A 164 -2.83 5.98 1.33
CA LEU A 164 -3.99 5.64 2.17
C LEU A 164 -5.23 6.46 1.81
N SER A 165 -5.08 7.74 1.43
CA SER A 165 -6.21 8.55 0.96
C SER A 165 -6.77 8.05 -0.37
N ILE A 166 -5.93 7.54 -1.27
CA ILE A 166 -6.34 6.86 -2.50
C ILE A 166 -7.09 5.56 -2.16
N CYS A 167 -6.59 4.75 -1.22
CA CYS A 167 -7.29 3.54 -0.75
C CYS A 167 -8.69 3.89 -0.25
N LYS A 168 -8.83 4.91 0.59
CA LYS A 168 -10.13 5.38 1.11
C LYS A 168 -11.09 5.75 -0.01
N LEU A 169 -10.63 6.51 -1.01
CA LEU A 169 -11.48 6.89 -2.15
C LEU A 169 -11.92 5.70 -3.00
N ILE A 170 -11.03 4.72 -3.24
CA ILE A 170 -11.35 3.50 -3.99
C ILE A 170 -12.40 2.68 -3.21
N VAL A 171 -12.17 2.44 -1.93
CA VAL A 171 -13.07 1.65 -1.07
C VAL A 171 -14.45 2.31 -0.97
N HIS A 172 -14.52 3.64 -0.83
CA HIS A 172 -15.80 4.37 -0.84
C HIS A 172 -16.54 4.25 -2.18
N LYS A 173 -15.82 4.15 -3.32
CA LYS A 173 -16.46 3.86 -4.61
C LYS A 173 -17.09 2.48 -4.68
N TRP A 174 -16.58 1.52 -3.94
CA TRP A 174 -17.20 0.20 -3.75
C TRP A 174 -18.32 0.21 -2.71
N LYS A 175 -18.65 1.38 -2.13
CA LYS A 175 -19.60 1.53 -1.01
C LYS A 175 -19.16 0.79 0.26
N GLY A 176 -17.86 0.55 0.40
CA GLY A 176 -17.22 0.00 1.58
C GLY A 176 -16.64 1.09 2.48
N ASP A 177 -15.98 0.67 3.53
CA ASP A 177 -15.24 1.53 4.46
C ASP A 177 -13.84 0.99 4.73
N ILE A 178 -12.95 1.87 5.20
CA ILE A 178 -11.59 1.55 5.58
C ILE A 178 -11.27 2.24 6.90
N TRP A 179 -10.73 1.50 7.86
CA TRP A 179 -10.43 2.02 9.19
C TRP A 179 -9.16 1.38 9.77
N ILE A 180 -8.68 1.94 10.87
CA ILE A 180 -7.63 1.33 11.68
C ILE A 180 -8.29 0.57 12.82
N ASP A 181 -7.92 -0.70 12.98
CA ASP A 181 -8.35 -1.48 14.14
C ASP A 181 -7.60 -1.00 15.38
N SER A 182 -8.29 -0.23 16.24
CA SER A 182 -7.71 0.36 17.44
C SER A 182 -7.52 -0.64 18.58
N GLU A 183 -8.04 -1.85 18.47
CA GLU A 183 -7.89 -2.92 19.46
C GLU A 183 -6.65 -3.78 19.17
N TYR A 184 -6.15 -3.77 17.93
CA TYR A 184 -4.92 -4.44 17.60
C TYR A 184 -3.71 -3.73 18.21
N THR A 185 -2.92 -4.47 18.98
CA THR A 185 -1.78 -3.91 19.76
C THR A 185 -0.42 -4.47 19.33
N GLY A 186 -0.39 -5.34 18.31
CA GLY A 186 0.85 -5.97 17.83
C GLY A 186 1.69 -5.08 16.89
N GLY A 187 1.12 -3.94 16.47
CA GLY A 187 1.68 -3.00 15.48
C GLY A 187 0.57 -2.13 14.92
N ALA A 188 0.27 -2.26 13.63
CA ALA A 188 -0.88 -1.62 12.97
C ALA A 188 -1.59 -2.63 12.05
#